data_4f733791cd5afc0acaace3ee630f0bd9
#
_entry.id   4f733791cd5afc0acaace3ee630f0bd9
#
_cell.length_a   1.000
_cell.length_b   1.000
_cell.length_c   1.000
_cell.angle_alpha   90.00
_cell.angle_beta   90.00
_cell.angle_gamma   90.00
#
_symmetry.space_group_name_H-M   'P 1'
#
loop_
_entity.id
_entity.type
_entity.pdbx_description
1 polymer ?
#
loop_
_entity_poly.entity_id
_entity_poly.type
_entity_poly.pdbx_seq_one_letter_code
_entity_poly.pdbx_strand_id
1 'polypeptide(L)'
;MSGTLNKVMLIGHLGDEVKMHYFEGGGSIGRFPIATNESYTNKQTGERVTNTDWHNIVVRNKAAEICEKYLSKGDKIYVEGRLKNRQWQGEDGNTRYSTEIQVQDFTFLSTKKESLANAQSSNAAAEQNVAVQPSNTPTQSAPTNQVANQDDDLPF
;
A
#
# COMPACT_ATOMS: atom_id res chain seq x y z
N MET A 1 12.28 -32.68 -18.43
CA MET A 1 11.45 -32.00 -17.41
C MET A 1 12.38 -31.44 -16.34
N SER A 2 12.29 -30.18 -16.07
CA SER A 2 13.04 -29.56 -14.97
C SER A 2 12.26 -29.83 -13.66
N GLY A 3 12.87 -30.57 -12.71
CA GLY A 3 12.26 -30.89 -11.43
C GLY A 3 12.23 -29.74 -10.41
N THR A 4 12.26 -28.48 -10.87
CA THR A 4 12.32 -27.28 -10.02
C THR A 4 11.09 -26.40 -10.23
N LEU A 5 10.64 -25.74 -9.17
CA LEU A 5 9.54 -24.78 -9.17
C LEU A 5 10.03 -23.41 -8.77
N ASN A 6 9.63 -22.38 -9.52
CA ASN A 6 9.81 -20.97 -9.18
C ASN A 6 8.48 -20.24 -9.39
N LYS A 7 7.76 -20.04 -8.30
CA LYS A 7 6.44 -19.42 -8.29
C LYS A 7 6.28 -18.52 -7.09
N VAL A 8 5.71 -17.34 -7.32
CA VAL A 8 5.39 -16.34 -6.30
C VAL A 8 3.95 -15.91 -6.49
N MET A 9 3.23 -15.78 -5.40
CA MET A 9 1.85 -15.27 -5.34
C MET A 9 1.80 -14.19 -4.26
N LEU A 10 1.36 -12.99 -4.61
CA LEU A 10 1.26 -11.86 -3.69
C LEU A 10 -0.08 -11.16 -3.82
N ILE A 11 -0.60 -10.70 -2.69
CA ILE A 11 -1.68 -9.71 -2.62
C ILE A 11 -1.14 -8.51 -1.85
N GLY A 12 -1.13 -7.34 -2.48
CA GLY A 12 -0.60 -6.13 -1.86
C GLY A 12 -1.17 -4.87 -2.47
N HIS A 13 -0.69 -3.73 -1.96
CA HIS A 13 -1.09 -2.41 -2.44
C HIS A 13 0.04 -1.77 -3.23
N LEU A 14 -0.31 -1.09 -4.33
CA LEU A 14 0.66 -0.33 -5.10
C LEU A 14 1.24 0.81 -4.27
N GLY A 15 2.57 0.89 -4.24
CA GLY A 15 3.27 1.96 -3.55
C GLY A 15 3.55 3.19 -4.42
N ASP A 16 3.50 3.02 -5.72
CA ASP A 16 3.75 4.07 -6.72
C ASP A 16 3.01 3.75 -8.02
N GLU A 17 2.88 4.73 -8.91
CA GLU A 17 2.33 4.56 -10.26
C GLU A 17 3.15 3.57 -11.09
N VAL A 18 2.53 2.98 -12.11
CA VAL A 18 3.21 2.06 -13.03
C VAL A 18 4.16 2.84 -13.93
N LYS A 19 5.45 2.57 -13.81
CA LYS A 19 6.50 3.20 -14.63
C LYS A 19 6.72 2.38 -15.90
N MET A 20 6.31 2.94 -17.04
CA MET A 20 6.45 2.31 -18.34
C MET A 20 7.80 2.59 -18.99
N HIS A 21 8.31 1.59 -19.67
CA HIS A 21 9.45 1.69 -20.56
C HIS A 21 9.14 0.99 -21.87
N TYR A 22 9.23 1.72 -22.98
CA TYR A 22 8.98 1.23 -24.32
C TYR A 22 10.31 0.99 -25.05
N PHE A 23 10.41 -0.14 -25.75
CA PHE A 23 11.58 -0.49 -26.53
C PHE A 23 11.35 -0.19 -28.01
N GLU A 24 12.39 0.18 -28.73
CA GLU A 24 12.34 0.48 -30.18
C GLU A 24 11.83 -0.69 -31.02
N GLY A 25 11.92 -1.93 -30.53
CA GLY A 25 11.39 -3.14 -31.16
C GLY A 25 9.91 -3.45 -30.90
N GLY A 26 9.14 -2.52 -30.31
CA GLY A 26 7.68 -2.67 -30.08
C GLY A 26 7.30 -3.43 -28.81
N GLY A 27 8.23 -3.72 -27.91
CA GLY A 27 7.93 -4.27 -26.58
C GLY A 27 7.79 -3.18 -25.52
N SER A 28 7.05 -3.44 -24.45
CA SER A 28 6.94 -2.56 -23.30
C SER A 28 7.13 -3.32 -21.98
N ILE A 29 7.62 -2.62 -20.98
CA ILE A 29 7.76 -3.11 -19.61
C ILE A 29 7.18 -2.07 -18.66
N GLY A 30 6.27 -2.51 -17.78
CA GLY A 30 5.78 -1.74 -16.65
C GLY A 30 6.48 -2.22 -15.37
N ARG A 31 6.89 -1.27 -14.52
CA ARG A 31 7.47 -1.54 -13.21
C ARG A 31 6.74 -0.75 -12.14
N PHE A 32 6.39 -1.42 -11.04
CA PHE A 32 5.79 -0.80 -9.87
C PHE A 32 6.09 -1.59 -8.61
N PRO A 33 6.17 -0.93 -7.44
CA PRO A 33 6.32 -1.62 -6.16
C PRO A 33 4.96 -2.04 -5.61
N ILE A 34 4.93 -3.21 -4.96
CA ILE A 34 3.80 -3.65 -4.15
C ILE A 34 4.24 -3.78 -2.69
N ALA A 35 3.44 -3.26 -1.77
CA ALA A 35 3.59 -3.44 -0.34
C ALA A 35 2.75 -4.61 0.17
N THR A 36 3.37 -5.52 0.91
CA THR A 36 2.68 -6.52 1.73
C THR A 36 2.90 -6.20 3.18
N ASN A 37 1.81 -6.15 3.97
CA ASN A 37 1.85 -5.79 5.38
C ASN A 37 1.58 -7.01 6.26
N GLU A 38 2.46 -7.25 7.21
CA GLU A 38 2.28 -8.22 8.27
C GLU A 38 2.14 -7.50 9.61
N SER A 39 1.10 -7.81 10.37
CA SER A 39 0.87 -7.21 11.68
C SER A 39 0.80 -8.31 12.74
N TYR A 40 1.55 -8.13 13.82
CA TYR A 40 1.51 -9.00 14.98
C TYR A 40 1.53 -8.19 16.27
N THR A 41 1.02 -8.79 17.35
CA THR A 41 1.09 -8.19 18.69
C THR A 41 2.32 -8.74 19.41
N ASN A 42 3.21 -7.86 19.85
CA ASN A 42 4.34 -8.23 20.69
C ASN A 42 3.81 -8.72 22.04
N LYS A 43 4.04 -9.98 22.34
CA LYS A 43 3.55 -10.62 23.58
C LYS A 43 4.19 -10.05 24.85
N GLN A 44 5.35 -9.40 24.76
CA GLN A 44 6.05 -8.83 25.92
C GLN A 44 5.58 -7.41 26.22
N THR A 45 5.31 -6.58 25.19
CA THR A 45 4.92 -5.17 25.36
C THR A 45 3.43 -4.93 25.17
N GLY A 46 2.70 -5.88 24.58
CA GLY A 46 1.29 -5.72 24.20
C GLY A 46 1.07 -4.82 22.98
N GLU A 47 2.13 -4.27 22.39
CA GLU A 47 2.06 -3.37 21.27
C GLU A 47 1.85 -4.09 19.94
N ARG A 48 1.05 -3.48 19.07
CA ARG A 48 0.87 -3.94 17.69
C ARG A 48 2.02 -3.43 16.81
N VAL A 49 2.78 -4.35 16.23
CA VAL A 49 3.86 -4.07 15.30
C VAL A 49 3.38 -4.40 13.89
N THR A 50 3.63 -3.50 12.94
CA THR A 50 3.34 -3.73 11.52
C THR A 50 4.64 -3.64 10.74
N ASN A 51 4.98 -4.71 10.03
CA ASN A 51 6.10 -4.77 9.10
C ASN A 51 5.57 -4.66 7.67
N THR A 52 6.28 -3.91 6.84
CA THR A 52 5.96 -3.75 5.42
C THR A 52 7.11 -4.23 4.57
N ASP A 53 6.85 -5.20 3.71
CA ASP A 53 7.80 -5.67 2.71
C ASP A 53 7.44 -5.12 1.35
N TRP A 54 8.46 -4.61 0.64
CA TRP A 54 8.33 -4.06 -0.68
C TRP A 54 8.83 -5.02 -1.75
N HIS A 55 7.98 -5.28 -2.74
CA HIS A 55 8.27 -6.19 -3.84
C HIS A 55 8.29 -5.44 -5.16
N ASN A 56 9.37 -5.62 -5.94
CA ASN A 56 9.50 -5.03 -7.27
C ASN A 56 8.78 -5.89 -8.31
N ILE A 57 7.74 -5.36 -8.89
CA ILE A 57 6.88 -6.04 -9.86
C ILE A 57 7.25 -5.61 -11.27
N VAL A 58 7.33 -6.56 -12.17
CA VAL A 58 7.62 -6.35 -13.59
C VAL A 58 6.54 -7.05 -14.43
N VAL A 59 5.82 -6.26 -15.21
CA VAL A 59 4.84 -6.71 -16.19
C VAL A 59 5.30 -6.35 -17.60
N ARG A 60 4.86 -7.08 -18.62
CA ARG A 60 5.34 -6.92 -20.00
C ARG A 60 4.22 -6.73 -20.99
N ASN A 61 4.52 -6.00 -22.06
CA ASN A 61 3.67 -5.82 -23.23
C ASN A 61 2.24 -5.38 -22.85
N LYS A 62 1.24 -6.00 -23.41
CA LYS A 62 -0.18 -5.66 -23.19
C LYS A 62 -0.58 -5.67 -21.70
N ALA A 63 -0.01 -6.57 -20.89
CA ALA A 63 -0.24 -6.60 -19.45
C ALA A 63 0.25 -5.32 -18.77
N ALA A 64 1.39 -4.78 -19.20
CA ALA A 64 1.93 -3.53 -18.69
C ALA A 64 1.03 -2.33 -19.01
N GLU A 65 0.53 -2.25 -20.25
CA GLU A 65 -0.40 -1.19 -20.69
C GLU A 65 -1.74 -1.25 -19.93
N ILE A 66 -2.24 -2.45 -19.65
CA ILE A 66 -3.45 -2.65 -18.85
C ILE A 66 -3.21 -2.18 -17.40
N CYS A 67 -2.08 -2.55 -16.80
CA CYS A 67 -1.72 -2.11 -15.47
C CYS A 67 -1.58 -0.58 -15.39
N GLU A 68 -0.89 0.06 -16.35
CA GLU A 68 -0.75 1.52 -16.43
C GLU A 68 -2.10 2.23 -16.48
N LYS A 69 -3.03 1.70 -17.31
CA LYS A 69 -4.34 2.31 -17.52
C LYS A 69 -5.29 2.21 -16.33
N TYR A 70 -5.22 1.12 -15.59
CA TYR A 70 -6.23 0.78 -14.57
C TYR A 70 -5.74 0.80 -13.14
N LEU A 71 -4.43 0.82 -12.89
CA LEU A 71 -3.85 0.86 -11.56
C LEU A 71 -3.36 2.26 -11.20
N SER A 72 -3.63 2.63 -9.96
CA SER A 72 -3.12 3.84 -9.33
C SER A 72 -2.45 3.49 -8.01
N LYS A 73 -1.62 4.40 -7.50
CA LYS A 73 -1.02 4.27 -6.18
C LYS A 73 -2.08 4.00 -5.11
N GLY A 74 -1.87 2.98 -4.29
CA GLY A 74 -2.78 2.55 -3.23
C GLY A 74 -3.76 1.45 -3.65
N ASP A 75 -3.89 1.15 -4.94
CA ASP A 75 -4.77 0.09 -5.41
C ASP A 75 -4.29 -1.28 -4.96
N LYS A 76 -5.24 -2.16 -4.69
CA LYS A 76 -4.97 -3.54 -4.29
C LYS A 76 -4.97 -4.46 -5.49
N ILE A 77 -3.94 -5.29 -5.59
CA ILE A 77 -3.76 -6.23 -6.70
C ILE A 77 -3.28 -7.59 -6.20
N TYR A 78 -3.76 -8.64 -6.85
CA TYR A 78 -3.17 -9.97 -6.82
C TYR A 78 -2.22 -10.13 -8.01
N VAL A 79 -1.02 -10.64 -7.77
CA VAL A 79 -0.06 -10.99 -8.81
C VAL A 79 0.46 -12.40 -8.60
N GLU A 80 0.63 -13.10 -9.71
CA GLU A 80 1.27 -14.39 -9.79
C GLU A 80 2.42 -14.33 -10.80
N GLY A 81 3.57 -14.89 -10.44
CA GLY A 81 4.74 -14.85 -11.31
C GLY A 81 5.89 -15.68 -10.78
N ARG A 82 7.09 -15.32 -11.21
CA ARG A 82 8.34 -15.96 -10.80
C ARG A 82 9.34 -14.93 -10.29
N LEU A 83 10.19 -15.33 -9.36
CA LEU A 83 11.33 -14.54 -8.93
C LEU A 83 12.38 -14.53 -10.03
N LYS A 84 12.94 -13.34 -10.28
CA LYS A 84 14.07 -13.15 -11.17
C LYS A 84 15.07 -12.19 -10.53
N ASN A 85 16.31 -12.64 -10.41
CA ASN A 85 17.40 -11.78 -10.00
C ASN A 85 17.92 -11.03 -11.22
N ARG A 86 18.02 -9.71 -11.08
CA ARG A 86 18.64 -8.83 -12.06
C ARG A 86 19.93 -8.27 -11.49
N GLN A 87 20.99 -8.41 -12.27
CA GLN A 87 22.27 -7.79 -12.01
C GLN A 87 22.40 -6.53 -12.86
N TRP A 88 22.86 -5.44 -12.27
CA TRP A 88 23.13 -4.20 -12.98
C TRP A 88 24.33 -3.50 -12.37
N GLN A 89 25.03 -2.71 -13.18
CA GLN A 89 26.15 -1.90 -12.73
C GLN A 89 25.63 -0.53 -12.30
N GLY A 90 25.95 -0.13 -11.06
CA GLY A 90 25.67 1.22 -10.57
C GLY A 90 26.60 2.24 -11.23
N GLU A 91 26.28 3.52 -11.13
CA GLU A 91 27.13 4.63 -11.62
C GLU A 91 28.52 4.66 -10.95
N ASP A 92 28.61 4.07 -9.75
CA ASP A 92 29.83 3.87 -8.97
C ASP A 92 30.71 2.68 -9.45
N GLY A 93 30.31 2.01 -10.55
CA GLY A 93 30.97 0.82 -11.09
C GLY A 93 30.73 -0.47 -10.30
N ASN A 94 30.00 -0.42 -9.19
CA ASN A 94 29.70 -1.59 -8.38
C ASN A 94 28.56 -2.41 -8.98
N THR A 95 28.71 -3.73 -8.93
CA THR A 95 27.65 -4.66 -9.33
C THR A 95 26.59 -4.71 -8.24
N ARG A 96 25.34 -4.41 -8.61
CA ARG A 96 24.18 -4.48 -7.72
C ARG A 96 23.22 -5.56 -8.19
N TYR A 97 22.53 -6.17 -7.22
CA TYR A 97 21.52 -7.19 -7.46
C TYR A 97 20.16 -6.66 -7.00
N SER A 98 19.15 -6.89 -7.79
CA SER A 98 17.76 -6.68 -7.38
C SER A 98 16.93 -7.91 -7.69
N THR A 99 16.06 -8.27 -6.76
CA THR A 99 15.08 -9.33 -6.97
C THR A 99 13.79 -8.69 -7.50
N GLU A 100 13.36 -9.16 -8.66
CA GLU A 100 12.15 -8.70 -9.34
C GLU A 100 11.17 -9.88 -9.46
N ILE A 101 9.87 -9.59 -9.37
CA ILE A 101 8.81 -10.57 -9.62
C ILE A 101 8.30 -10.34 -11.04
N GLN A 102 8.60 -11.28 -11.91
CA GLN A 102 8.13 -11.27 -13.30
C GLN A 102 6.73 -11.85 -13.35
N VAL A 103 5.74 -11.00 -13.56
CA VAL A 103 4.32 -11.36 -13.55
C VAL A 103 3.95 -12.22 -14.76
N GLN A 104 3.18 -13.25 -14.51
CA GLN A 104 2.57 -14.14 -15.50
C GLN A 104 1.06 -13.96 -15.54
N ASP A 105 0.45 -13.70 -14.37
CA ASP A 105 -0.97 -13.45 -14.21
C ASP A 105 -1.24 -12.45 -13.10
N PHE A 106 -2.35 -11.70 -13.18
CA PHE A 106 -2.74 -10.72 -12.19
C PHE A 106 -4.26 -10.48 -12.18
N THR A 107 -4.77 -10.03 -11.04
CA THR A 107 -6.18 -9.68 -10.88
C THR A 107 -6.29 -8.40 -10.06
N PHE A 108 -7.04 -7.42 -10.55
CA PHE A 108 -7.36 -6.20 -9.80
C PHE A 108 -8.34 -6.52 -8.68
N LEU A 109 -8.00 -6.12 -7.45
CA LEU A 109 -8.80 -6.36 -6.25
C LEU A 109 -9.42 -5.08 -5.69
N SER A 110 -8.95 -3.89 -6.13
CA SER A 110 -9.61 -2.61 -5.85
C SER A 110 -10.71 -2.34 -6.86
N THR A 111 -11.86 -1.90 -6.37
CA THR A 111 -12.87 -1.30 -7.24
C THR A 111 -12.59 0.19 -7.37
N LYS A 112 -12.85 0.77 -8.55
CA LYS A 112 -12.64 2.21 -8.84
C LYS A 112 -13.31 3.14 -7.81
N LYS A 113 -14.28 2.62 -7.05
CA LYS A 113 -15.00 3.33 -5.99
C LYS A 113 -14.22 3.41 -4.68
N GLU A 114 -13.37 2.41 -4.38
CA GLU A 114 -12.51 2.39 -3.17
C GLU A 114 -11.29 3.30 -3.33
N SER A 115 -10.73 3.40 -4.54
CA SER A 115 -9.61 4.30 -4.84
C SER A 115 -9.98 5.76 -4.63
N LEU A 116 -11.20 6.18 -5.00
CA LEU A 116 -11.70 7.54 -4.80
C LEU A 116 -11.99 7.85 -3.32
N ALA A 117 -12.48 6.87 -2.55
CA ALA A 117 -12.75 7.04 -1.12
C ALA A 117 -11.45 7.17 -0.31
N ASN A 118 -10.40 6.45 -0.71
CA ASN A 118 -9.10 6.48 -0.03
C ASN A 118 -8.31 7.77 -0.36
N ALA A 119 -8.49 8.32 -1.58
CA ALA A 119 -7.90 9.61 -1.96
C ALA A 119 -8.55 10.80 -1.21
N GLN A 120 -9.85 10.75 -0.91
CA GLN A 120 -10.53 11.77 -0.11
C GLN A 120 -10.18 11.68 1.38
N SER A 121 -9.91 10.50 1.90
CA SER A 121 -9.53 10.29 3.30
C SER A 121 -8.14 10.84 3.62
N SER A 122 -7.21 10.79 2.66
CA SER A 122 -5.86 11.35 2.83
C SER A 122 -5.80 12.87 2.73
N ASN A 123 -6.73 13.53 2.03
CA ASN A 123 -6.82 14.99 1.96
C ASN A 123 -7.50 15.61 3.20
N ALA A 124 -8.41 14.90 3.85
CA ALA A 124 -9.10 15.41 5.05
C ALA A 124 -8.17 15.45 6.28
N ALA A 125 -7.08 14.69 6.30
CA ALA A 125 -6.10 14.70 7.38
C ALA A 125 -5.05 15.81 7.29
N ALA A 126 -4.95 16.51 6.14
CA ALA A 126 -3.96 17.55 5.90
C ALA A 126 -4.45 18.98 6.18
N GLU A 127 -5.75 19.18 6.36
CA GLU A 127 -6.33 20.53 6.53
C GLU A 127 -6.66 20.95 7.98
N GLN A 128 -6.36 20.13 9.00
CA GLN A 128 -6.65 20.48 10.39
C GLN A 128 -5.46 20.98 11.21
N ASN A 129 -4.47 21.60 10.60
CA ASN A 129 -3.34 22.15 11.36
C ASN A 129 -2.96 23.57 10.96
N VAL A 130 -3.93 24.52 10.99
CA VAL A 130 -3.61 25.96 11.02
C VAL A 130 -4.52 26.68 12.03
N ALA A 131 -3.91 26.99 13.15
CA ALA A 131 -4.09 28.15 14.03
C ALA A 131 -5.49 28.63 14.43
N VAL A 132 -5.72 28.66 15.72
CA VAL A 132 -6.13 29.88 16.43
C VAL A 132 -5.70 29.84 17.89
N GLN A 133 -4.94 30.83 18.30
CA GLN A 133 -4.73 31.26 19.68
C GLN A 133 -5.43 32.64 19.90
N PRO A 134 -5.44 33.18 21.13
CA PRO A 134 -6.56 33.15 22.08
C PRO A 134 -7.08 34.53 22.44
N SER A 135 -8.19 34.65 23.15
CA SER A 135 -8.40 35.77 24.10
C SER A 135 -9.52 35.48 25.13
N ASN A 136 -9.06 35.37 26.38
CA ASN A 136 -9.57 35.95 27.64
C ASN A 136 -11.08 35.88 28.03
N THR A 137 -11.37 35.02 29.00
CA THR A 137 -11.82 35.21 30.43
C THR A 137 -12.89 36.28 30.73
N PRO A 138 -13.60 36.22 31.87
CA PRO A 138 -14.22 35.14 32.66
C PRO A 138 -15.69 35.42 33.06
N THR A 139 -16.40 34.51 33.73
CA THR A 139 -17.17 34.73 34.96
C THR A 139 -18.33 33.75 35.14
N GLN A 140 -18.18 32.96 36.20
CA GLN A 140 -19.16 32.50 37.23
C GLN A 140 -20.50 31.86 36.82
N SER A 141 -20.71 30.67 37.27
CA SER A 141 -21.63 30.25 38.35
C SER A 141 -22.10 28.82 38.13
N ALA A 142 -21.79 27.96 39.06
CA ALA A 142 -22.49 26.70 39.34
C ALA A 142 -23.86 27.01 40.02
N PRO A 143 -24.77 26.04 40.32
CA PRO A 143 -24.58 24.64 40.59
C PRO A 143 -25.72 23.66 40.18
N THR A 144 -25.42 22.34 40.29
CA THR A 144 -26.22 21.27 40.92
C THR A 144 -27.41 20.64 40.15
N ASN A 145 -27.35 19.37 39.88
CA ASN A 145 -28.01 18.17 40.38
C ASN A 145 -27.98 17.05 39.35
N GLN A 146 -27.38 15.95 39.74
CA GLN A 146 -27.88 14.64 40.19
C GLN A 146 -28.86 13.97 39.21
N VAL A 147 -28.54 12.77 38.84
CA VAL A 147 -29.05 11.45 39.22
C VAL A 147 -29.19 10.48 38.01
N ALA A 148 -28.48 9.39 38.14
CA ALA A 148 -28.83 7.97 38.02
C ALA A 148 -28.96 7.30 36.65
N ASN A 149 -28.09 6.29 36.55
CA ASN A 149 -28.35 4.89 36.18
C ASN A 149 -29.12 4.59 34.89
N GLN A 150 -28.51 3.83 34.05
CA GLN A 150 -28.82 2.40 33.94
C GLN A 150 -27.83 1.69 32.97
N ASP A 151 -27.34 0.57 33.48
CA ASP A 151 -26.84 -0.55 32.77
C ASP A 151 -27.60 -0.86 31.48
N ASP A 152 -26.90 -1.14 30.40
CA ASP A 152 -27.37 -2.19 29.52
C ASP A 152 -26.13 -2.93 28.92
N ASP A 153 -25.97 -4.09 29.46
CA ASP A 153 -25.11 -5.18 29.15
C ASP A 153 -25.63 -5.85 27.88
N LEU A 154 -24.85 -5.88 26.81
CA LEU A 154 -25.11 -6.80 25.72
C LEU A 154 -23.81 -7.40 25.17
N PRO A 155 -23.67 -8.73 25.26
CA PRO A 155 -22.52 -9.46 24.76
C PRO A 155 -22.75 -9.92 23.31
N PHE A 156 -21.88 -9.53 22.41
CA PHE A 156 -21.55 -10.30 21.23
C PHE A 156 -20.14 -9.97 20.74
#